data_d68109c83ba6555efac3bdaabce49397
#
_entry.id   d68109c83ba6555efac3bdaabce49397
#
_cell.length_a   1.000
_cell.length_b   1.000
_cell.length_c   1.000
_cell.angle_alpha   90.00
_cell.angle_beta   90.00
_cell.angle_gamma   90.00
#
_symmetry.space_group_name_H-M   'P 1'
#
loop_
_entity.id
_entity.type
_entity.pdbx_description
1 polymer ?
#
loop_
_entity_poly.entity_id
_entity_poly.type
_entity_poly.pdbx_seq_one_letter_code
_entity_poly.pdbx_strand_id
1 'polypeptide(L)'
;MAQIDYYLAVQSPYVYLAGARPAEIAARHGAKLVYKPLDPAQLFSRTGGKVRAERHPSRNDYATQDRVRQAKKLGLKLDVEPLFRAANAAPAAYAVIAAQAAGGGDLAGLVAALSRAMWAEGRDISDDDTLRPLLVAHGFDANVADRGMLMAAETYAANLEEAVSRGVFGVPFFVVDDQKFWGQDRLDDLDLYLAGKL
;
A
#
# COMPACT_ATOMS: atom_id res chain seq x y z
N MET A 1 -0.09 18.53 14.85
CA MET A 1 -0.22 17.07 14.72
C MET A 1 0.46 16.69 13.43
N ALA A 2 1.48 15.82 13.47
CA ALA A 2 2.19 15.38 12.27
C ALA A 2 1.25 14.60 11.34
N GLN A 3 1.45 14.71 10.03
CA GLN A 3 0.76 13.90 9.03
C GLN A 3 1.78 13.03 8.31
N ILE A 4 1.48 11.75 8.19
CA ILE A 4 2.24 10.78 7.40
C ILE A 4 1.47 10.55 6.11
N ASP A 5 2.01 10.97 4.98
CA ASP A 5 1.49 10.62 3.67
C ASP A 5 2.07 9.27 3.27
N TYR A 6 1.22 8.26 3.17
CA TYR A 6 1.59 6.89 2.85
C TYR A 6 1.21 6.57 1.40
N TYR A 7 2.19 6.65 0.49
CA TYR A 7 2.02 6.24 -0.91
C TYR A 7 2.18 4.73 -1.04
N LEU A 8 1.19 4.07 -1.60
CA LEU A 8 1.12 2.61 -1.68
C LEU A 8 0.51 2.11 -2.99
N ALA A 9 0.82 0.87 -3.31
CA ALA A 9 0.09 0.08 -4.29
C ALA A 9 -0.37 -1.21 -3.61
N VAL A 10 -1.67 -1.47 -3.55
CA VAL A 10 -2.26 -2.58 -2.79
C VAL A 10 -1.66 -3.93 -3.20
N GLN A 11 -1.32 -4.09 -4.49
CA GLN A 11 -0.68 -5.27 -5.05
C GLN A 11 0.83 -5.37 -4.76
N SER A 12 1.43 -4.41 -4.06
CA SER A 12 2.86 -4.47 -3.75
C SER A 12 3.15 -5.48 -2.64
N PRO A 13 4.09 -6.42 -2.84
CA PRO A 13 4.49 -7.34 -1.77
C PRO A 13 5.13 -6.61 -0.58
N TYR A 14 5.76 -5.47 -0.80
CA TYR A 14 6.34 -4.69 0.30
C TYR A 14 5.30 -3.88 1.08
N VAL A 15 4.15 -3.57 0.48
CA VAL A 15 2.97 -3.05 1.19
C VAL A 15 2.36 -4.16 2.06
N TYR A 16 2.24 -5.38 1.54
CA TYR A 16 1.85 -6.55 2.34
C TYR A 16 2.79 -6.77 3.54
N LEU A 17 4.10 -6.70 3.31
CA LEU A 17 5.11 -6.84 4.37
C LEU A 17 5.11 -5.66 5.36
N ALA A 18 4.68 -4.47 4.98
CA ALA A 18 4.48 -3.35 5.90
C ALA A 18 3.32 -3.64 6.88
N GLY A 19 2.25 -4.27 6.39
CA GLY A 19 1.09 -4.65 7.21
C GLY A 19 0.46 -3.48 7.93
N ALA A 20 0.12 -3.68 9.21
CA ALA A 20 -0.48 -2.66 10.06
C ALA A 20 0.56 -1.70 10.71
N ARG A 21 1.86 -2.00 10.63
CA ARG A 21 2.91 -1.22 11.29
C ARG A 21 2.88 0.30 11.02
N PRO A 22 2.57 0.79 9.79
CA PRO A 22 2.45 2.23 9.57
C PRO A 22 1.36 2.88 10.42
N ALA A 23 0.22 2.22 10.61
CA ALA A 23 -0.87 2.71 11.45
C ALA A 23 -0.53 2.64 12.95
N GLU A 24 0.16 1.58 13.38
CA GLU A 24 0.63 1.42 14.76
C GLU A 24 1.63 2.53 15.13
N ILE A 25 2.55 2.86 14.23
CA ILE A 25 3.50 3.98 14.40
C ILE A 25 2.74 5.30 14.47
N ALA A 26 1.84 5.56 13.53
CA ALA A 26 1.04 6.78 13.52
C ALA A 26 0.26 6.95 14.84
N ALA A 27 -0.39 5.89 15.31
CA ALA A 27 -1.15 5.90 16.57
C ALA A 27 -0.24 6.17 17.79
N ARG A 28 0.95 5.57 17.84
CA ARG A 28 1.93 5.76 18.93
C ARG A 28 2.35 7.22 19.07
N HIS A 29 2.49 7.93 17.97
CA HIS A 29 2.92 9.34 17.95
C HIS A 29 1.77 10.34 17.81
N GLY A 30 0.51 9.89 17.84
CA GLY A 30 -0.64 10.76 17.61
C GLY A 30 -0.62 11.43 16.23
N ALA A 31 0.04 10.81 15.24
CA ALA A 31 0.12 11.33 13.89
C ALA A 31 -1.08 10.88 13.04
N LYS A 32 -1.47 11.70 12.08
CA LYS A 32 -2.49 11.33 11.08
C LYS A 32 -1.84 10.53 9.97
N LEU A 33 -2.30 9.29 9.71
CA LEU A 33 -1.89 8.50 8.55
C LEU A 33 -2.90 8.71 7.41
N VAL A 34 -2.40 9.14 6.24
CA VAL A 34 -3.20 9.33 5.02
C VAL A 34 -2.74 8.33 3.98
N TYR A 35 -3.63 7.41 3.61
CA TYR A 35 -3.35 6.42 2.57
C TYR A 35 -3.53 7.05 1.20
N LYS A 36 -2.51 6.93 0.35
CA LYS A 36 -2.46 7.47 -1.01
C LYS A 36 -2.17 6.37 -2.03
N PRO A 37 -3.15 5.50 -2.34
CA PRO A 37 -2.99 4.50 -3.39
C PRO A 37 -2.70 5.15 -4.74
N LEU A 38 -1.81 4.53 -5.52
CA LEU A 38 -1.40 4.98 -6.86
C LEU A 38 -0.98 3.82 -7.76
N ASP A 39 -0.87 4.09 -9.07
CA ASP A 39 -0.36 3.14 -10.05
C ASP A 39 1.18 3.08 -10.03
N PRO A 40 1.78 1.97 -9.57
CA PRO A 40 3.22 1.86 -9.50
C PRO A 40 3.90 1.78 -10.87
N ALA A 41 3.22 1.30 -11.91
CA ALA A 41 3.80 1.23 -13.26
C ALA A 41 3.96 2.64 -13.84
N GLN A 42 2.93 3.47 -13.71
CA GLN A 42 2.99 4.88 -14.12
C GLN A 42 3.99 5.68 -13.25
N LEU A 43 4.06 5.41 -11.95
CA LEU A 43 5.08 6.01 -11.09
C LEU A 43 6.50 5.68 -11.59
N PHE A 44 6.77 4.40 -11.86
CA PHE A 44 8.10 3.95 -12.31
C PHE A 44 8.49 4.59 -13.65
N SER A 45 7.58 4.68 -14.61
CA SER A 45 7.87 5.28 -15.93
C SER A 45 8.27 6.76 -15.83
N ARG A 46 7.80 7.47 -14.81
CA ARG A 46 8.03 8.90 -14.60
C ARG A 46 9.22 9.21 -13.67
N THR A 47 9.69 8.21 -12.92
CA THR A 47 10.73 8.39 -11.89
C THR A 47 11.98 7.53 -12.10
N GLY A 48 12.10 6.89 -13.28
CA GLY A 48 13.26 6.07 -13.64
C GLY A 48 13.24 4.66 -13.04
N GLY A 49 12.13 4.26 -12.41
CA GLY A 49 11.92 2.88 -11.97
C GLY A 49 11.67 1.94 -13.14
N LYS A 50 11.69 0.63 -12.87
CA LYS A 50 11.38 -0.41 -13.86
C LYS A 50 10.35 -1.38 -13.30
N VAL A 51 9.34 -1.70 -14.10
CA VAL A 51 8.43 -2.81 -13.81
C VAL A 51 9.21 -4.14 -13.84
N ARG A 52 8.68 -5.18 -13.18
CA ARG A 52 9.39 -6.46 -13.02
C ARG A 52 9.89 -7.04 -14.35
N ALA A 53 9.08 -6.96 -15.41
CA ALA A 53 9.42 -7.49 -16.72
C ALA A 53 10.67 -6.85 -17.35
N GLU A 54 10.96 -5.60 -17.00
CA GLU A 54 12.08 -4.81 -17.54
C GLU A 54 13.33 -4.87 -16.64
N ARG A 55 13.22 -5.52 -15.48
CA ARG A 55 14.37 -5.65 -14.55
C ARG A 55 15.31 -6.76 -15.01
N HIS A 56 16.61 -6.53 -14.80
CA HIS A 56 17.60 -7.60 -14.96
C HIS A 56 17.21 -8.82 -14.09
N PRO A 57 17.39 -10.07 -14.59
CA PRO A 57 17.01 -11.28 -13.86
C PRO A 57 17.58 -11.37 -12.44
N SER A 58 18.84 -10.95 -12.22
CA SER A 58 19.45 -10.94 -10.88
C SER A 58 18.72 -10.05 -9.88
N ARG A 59 18.11 -8.94 -10.33
CA ARG A 59 17.29 -8.08 -9.45
C ARG A 59 15.97 -8.73 -9.07
N ASN A 60 15.38 -9.49 -9.99
CA ASN A 60 14.15 -10.25 -9.73
C ASN A 60 14.41 -11.41 -8.77
N ASP A 61 15.53 -12.12 -8.95
CA ASP A 61 15.97 -13.20 -8.07
C ASP A 61 16.21 -12.66 -6.65
N TYR A 62 17.03 -11.61 -6.50
CA TYR A 62 17.26 -10.98 -5.20
C TYR A 62 15.97 -10.54 -4.53
N ALA A 63 15.07 -9.87 -5.27
CA ALA A 63 13.80 -9.39 -4.72
C ALA A 63 12.90 -10.56 -4.25
N THR A 64 12.98 -11.73 -4.91
CA THR A 64 12.25 -12.92 -4.47
C THR A 64 12.81 -13.46 -3.16
N GLN A 65 14.14 -13.60 -3.07
CA GLN A 65 14.82 -14.05 -1.85
C GLN A 65 14.58 -13.10 -0.68
N ASP A 66 14.64 -11.78 -0.94
CA ASP A 66 14.42 -10.76 0.06
C ASP A 66 13.00 -10.84 0.63
N ARG A 67 11.97 -10.91 -0.22
CA ARG A 67 10.57 -11.06 0.22
C ARG A 67 10.37 -12.28 1.12
N VAL A 68 10.98 -13.41 0.76
CA VAL A 68 10.92 -14.64 1.59
C VAL A 68 11.57 -14.41 2.96
N ARG A 69 12.75 -13.77 3.00
CA ARG A 69 13.44 -13.45 4.25
C ARG A 69 12.61 -12.51 5.12
N GLN A 70 12.06 -11.44 4.54
CA GLN A 70 11.24 -10.48 5.27
C GLN A 70 9.95 -11.10 5.79
N ALA A 71 9.26 -11.91 4.97
CA ALA A 71 8.06 -12.62 5.42
C ALA A 71 8.35 -13.56 6.59
N LYS A 72 9.44 -14.33 6.53
CA LYS A 72 9.88 -15.19 7.64
C LYS A 72 10.19 -14.39 8.91
N LYS A 73 10.93 -13.28 8.78
CA LYS A 73 11.26 -12.38 9.89
C LYS A 73 10.00 -11.82 10.58
N LEU A 74 8.96 -11.56 9.80
CA LEU A 74 7.69 -10.99 10.26
C LEU A 74 6.65 -12.06 10.66
N GLY A 75 6.96 -13.35 10.51
CA GLY A 75 6.01 -14.44 10.77
C GLY A 75 4.82 -14.48 9.80
N LEU A 76 4.97 -13.93 8.59
CA LEU A 76 3.92 -13.84 7.59
C LEU A 76 3.99 -15.01 6.60
N LYS A 77 2.81 -15.55 6.23
CA LYS A 77 2.69 -16.44 5.08
C LYS A 77 2.87 -15.61 3.80
N LEU A 78 3.65 -16.10 2.85
CA LEU A 78 3.87 -15.43 1.57
C LEU A 78 3.84 -16.44 0.42
N ASP A 79 2.95 -16.23 -0.52
CA ASP A 79 3.03 -16.84 -1.83
C ASP A 79 3.94 -15.96 -2.71
N VAL A 80 5.07 -16.48 -3.16
CA VAL A 80 6.06 -15.72 -3.96
C VAL A 80 5.61 -15.50 -5.41
N GLU A 81 4.67 -16.32 -5.90
CA GLU A 81 4.09 -16.24 -7.23
C GLU A 81 2.56 -16.39 -7.15
N PRO A 82 1.86 -15.41 -6.55
CA PRO A 82 0.42 -15.49 -6.36
C PRO A 82 -0.32 -15.55 -7.70
N LEU A 83 -1.40 -16.32 -7.74
CA LEU A 83 -2.19 -16.61 -8.95
C LEU A 83 -2.66 -15.32 -9.66
N PHE A 84 -3.08 -14.32 -8.91
CA PHE A 84 -3.63 -13.07 -9.43
C PHE A 84 -2.63 -11.91 -9.44
N ARG A 85 -1.34 -12.21 -9.55
CA ARG A 85 -0.28 -11.18 -9.52
C ARG A 85 -0.40 -10.10 -10.59
N ALA A 86 -0.95 -10.43 -11.74
CA ALA A 86 -1.15 -9.52 -12.87
C ALA A 86 -2.55 -8.88 -12.89
N ALA A 87 -3.38 -9.14 -11.88
CA ALA A 87 -4.71 -8.56 -11.79
C ALA A 87 -4.66 -7.02 -11.74
N ASN A 88 -5.71 -6.39 -12.26
CA ASN A 88 -5.87 -4.94 -12.14
C ASN A 88 -6.14 -4.56 -10.69
N ALA A 89 -5.22 -3.86 -10.05
CA ALA A 89 -5.36 -3.45 -8.66
C ALA A 89 -6.13 -2.13 -8.46
N ALA A 90 -6.58 -1.47 -9.51
CA ALA A 90 -7.34 -0.22 -9.40
C ALA A 90 -8.64 -0.37 -8.58
N PRO A 91 -9.46 -1.44 -8.73
CA PRO A 91 -10.64 -1.63 -7.90
C PRO A 91 -10.33 -1.66 -6.40
N ALA A 92 -9.29 -2.39 -5.98
CA ALA A 92 -8.86 -2.40 -4.57
C ALA A 92 -8.34 -1.03 -4.12
N ALA A 93 -7.60 -0.31 -4.96
CA ALA A 93 -7.14 1.05 -4.67
C ALA A 93 -8.31 2.03 -4.49
N TYR A 94 -9.33 1.93 -5.35
CA TYR A 94 -10.54 2.74 -5.27
C TYR A 94 -11.34 2.42 -4.01
N ALA A 95 -11.43 1.15 -3.62
CA ALA A 95 -12.07 0.73 -2.37
C ALA A 95 -11.37 1.37 -1.16
N VAL A 96 -10.03 1.39 -1.11
CA VAL A 96 -9.26 2.06 -0.04
C VAL A 96 -9.53 3.56 -0.01
N ILE A 97 -9.52 4.23 -1.16
CA ILE A 97 -9.78 5.68 -1.26
C ILE A 97 -11.21 6.02 -0.81
N ALA A 98 -12.19 5.28 -1.31
CA ALA A 98 -13.60 5.48 -0.96
C ALA A 98 -13.87 5.20 0.53
N ALA A 99 -13.28 4.14 1.09
CA ALA A 99 -13.36 3.81 2.50
C ALA A 99 -12.72 4.90 3.38
N GLN A 100 -11.55 5.43 2.98
CA GLN A 100 -10.90 6.54 3.68
C GLN A 100 -11.77 7.80 3.68
N ALA A 101 -12.39 8.13 2.57
CA ALA A 101 -13.29 9.28 2.46
C ALA A 101 -14.57 9.12 3.28
N ALA A 102 -15.13 7.91 3.34
CA ALA A 102 -16.32 7.59 4.12
C ALA A 102 -16.06 7.62 5.64
N GLY A 103 -14.88 7.21 6.07
CA GLY A 103 -14.53 7.09 7.49
C GLY A 103 -15.29 5.98 8.22
N GLY A 104 -15.12 5.91 9.53
CA GLY A 104 -15.94 5.07 10.44
C GLY A 104 -15.55 3.60 10.55
N GLY A 105 -14.63 3.10 9.70
CA GLY A 105 -14.15 1.72 9.73
C GLY A 105 -12.66 1.60 10.06
N ASP A 106 -12.16 0.37 10.09
CA ASP A 106 -10.73 0.04 10.23
C ASP A 106 -10.03 0.04 8.85
N LEU A 107 -9.58 1.22 8.42
CA LEU A 107 -8.89 1.37 7.13
C LEU A 107 -7.54 0.65 7.11
N ALA A 108 -6.80 0.63 8.20
CA ALA A 108 -5.51 -0.05 8.30
C ALA A 108 -5.68 -1.57 8.14
N GLY A 109 -6.65 -2.14 8.84
CA GLY A 109 -7.03 -3.54 8.70
C GLY A 109 -7.49 -3.88 7.29
N LEU A 110 -8.28 -3.02 6.64
CA LEU A 110 -8.72 -3.21 5.26
C LEU A 110 -7.53 -3.29 4.28
N VAL A 111 -6.59 -2.34 4.35
CA VAL A 111 -5.39 -2.33 3.48
C VAL A 111 -4.54 -3.59 3.70
N ALA A 112 -4.34 -3.99 4.96
CA ALA A 112 -3.62 -5.21 5.30
C ALA A 112 -4.35 -6.47 4.80
N ALA A 113 -5.68 -6.52 4.92
CA ALA A 113 -6.50 -7.64 4.47
C ALA A 113 -6.53 -7.78 2.94
N LEU A 114 -6.63 -6.68 2.20
CA LEU A 114 -6.56 -6.68 0.74
C LEU A 114 -5.20 -7.20 0.25
N SER A 115 -4.11 -6.72 0.83
CA SER A 115 -2.77 -7.20 0.48
C SER A 115 -2.58 -8.68 0.85
N ARG A 116 -3.10 -9.12 2.01
CA ARG A 116 -3.06 -10.53 2.44
C ARG A 116 -3.89 -11.43 1.53
N ALA A 117 -5.07 -10.99 1.10
CA ALA A 117 -5.92 -11.72 0.17
C ALA A 117 -5.13 -12.14 -1.08
N MET A 118 -4.32 -11.24 -1.63
CA MET A 118 -3.48 -11.51 -2.79
C MET A 118 -2.23 -12.36 -2.44
N TRP A 119 -1.45 -11.95 -1.42
CA TRP A 119 -0.12 -12.52 -1.17
C TRP A 119 -0.09 -13.76 -0.28
N ALA A 120 -1.20 -14.10 0.39
CA ALA A 120 -1.26 -15.25 1.30
C ALA A 120 -2.48 -16.15 1.09
N GLU A 121 -3.54 -15.65 0.46
CA GLU A 121 -4.82 -16.37 0.33
C GLU A 121 -5.17 -16.74 -1.12
N GLY A 122 -4.41 -16.22 -2.12
CA GLY A 122 -4.60 -16.52 -3.54
C GLY A 122 -5.93 -15.98 -4.10
N ARG A 123 -6.41 -14.84 -3.58
CA ARG A 123 -7.67 -14.20 -4.01
C ARG A 123 -7.41 -13.04 -4.96
N ASP A 124 -8.33 -12.83 -5.88
CA ASP A 124 -8.29 -11.71 -6.81
C ASP A 124 -8.80 -10.43 -6.15
N ILE A 125 -7.94 -9.42 -6.03
CA ILE A 125 -8.28 -8.11 -5.47
C ILE A 125 -8.94 -7.15 -6.48
N SER A 126 -9.19 -7.62 -7.70
CA SER A 126 -10.03 -6.91 -8.69
C SER A 126 -11.50 -7.34 -8.64
N ASP A 127 -11.80 -8.42 -7.90
CA ASP A 127 -13.11 -9.06 -7.87
C ASP A 127 -13.95 -8.55 -6.69
N ASP A 128 -15.20 -8.19 -6.98
CA ASP A 128 -16.19 -7.77 -5.99
C ASP A 128 -16.44 -8.84 -4.92
N ASP A 129 -16.36 -10.14 -5.28
CA ASP A 129 -16.49 -11.24 -4.34
C ASP A 129 -15.34 -11.30 -3.32
N THR A 130 -14.22 -10.64 -3.63
CA THR A 130 -13.12 -10.40 -2.68
C THR A 130 -13.30 -9.07 -1.94
N LEU A 131 -13.63 -8.00 -2.64
CA LEU A 131 -13.63 -6.64 -2.09
C LEU A 131 -14.77 -6.40 -1.10
N ARG A 132 -16.01 -6.75 -1.45
CA ARG A 132 -17.19 -6.45 -0.62
C ARG A 132 -17.14 -7.14 0.74
N PRO A 133 -16.82 -8.43 0.87
CA PRO A 133 -16.67 -9.06 2.19
C PRO A 133 -15.57 -8.43 3.05
N LEU A 134 -14.44 -8.00 2.44
CA LEU A 134 -13.36 -7.34 3.17
C LEU A 134 -13.77 -5.94 3.65
N LEU A 135 -14.49 -5.17 2.85
CA LEU A 135 -15.05 -3.89 3.27
C LEU A 135 -15.96 -4.07 4.49
N VAL A 136 -16.91 -5.01 4.43
CA VAL A 136 -17.84 -5.28 5.54
C VAL A 136 -17.11 -5.75 6.79
N ALA A 137 -16.14 -6.66 6.65
CA ALA A 137 -15.36 -7.17 7.77
C ALA A 137 -14.56 -6.08 8.51
N HIS A 138 -14.24 -4.99 7.83
CA HIS A 138 -13.53 -3.84 8.40
C HIS A 138 -14.44 -2.63 8.69
N GLY A 139 -15.76 -2.83 8.75
CA GLY A 139 -16.72 -1.82 9.21
C GLY A 139 -17.12 -0.80 8.15
N PHE A 140 -16.90 -1.08 6.87
CA PHE A 140 -17.35 -0.25 5.77
C PHE A 140 -18.58 -0.83 5.07
N ASP A 141 -19.33 0.03 4.40
CA ASP A 141 -20.44 -0.41 3.56
C ASP A 141 -19.91 -1.19 2.35
N ALA A 142 -20.54 -2.31 2.01
CA ALA A 142 -20.15 -3.17 0.88
C ALA A 142 -20.07 -2.44 -0.47
N ASN A 143 -20.87 -1.39 -0.65
CA ASN A 143 -20.98 -0.62 -1.89
C ASN A 143 -20.24 0.74 -1.81
N VAL A 144 -19.38 0.95 -0.81
CA VAL A 144 -18.66 2.23 -0.65
C VAL A 144 -17.78 2.55 -1.87
N ALA A 145 -17.16 1.51 -2.45
CA ALA A 145 -16.33 1.65 -3.65
C ALA A 145 -17.15 2.07 -4.87
N ASP A 146 -18.33 1.48 -5.07
CA ASP A 146 -19.22 1.81 -6.20
C ASP A 146 -19.70 3.25 -6.11
N ARG A 147 -20.20 3.65 -4.94
CA ARG A 147 -20.69 5.02 -4.70
C ARG A 147 -19.59 6.07 -4.81
N GLY A 148 -18.37 5.71 -4.44
CA GLY A 148 -17.21 6.60 -4.47
C GLY A 148 -16.35 6.49 -5.72
N MET A 149 -16.72 5.67 -6.71
CA MET A 149 -15.85 5.28 -7.83
C MET A 149 -15.26 6.46 -8.60
N LEU A 150 -16.05 7.45 -8.98
CA LEU A 150 -15.56 8.61 -9.74
C LEU A 150 -14.56 9.42 -8.91
N MET A 151 -14.91 9.78 -7.69
CA MET A 151 -14.03 10.48 -6.75
C MET A 151 -12.75 9.69 -6.49
N ALA A 152 -12.86 8.38 -6.30
CA ALA A 152 -11.72 7.52 -6.05
C ALA A 152 -10.77 7.44 -7.26
N ALA A 153 -11.30 7.38 -8.48
CA ALA A 153 -10.50 7.40 -9.71
C ALA A 153 -9.75 8.73 -9.88
N GLU A 154 -10.41 9.87 -9.63
CA GLU A 154 -9.78 11.19 -9.66
C GLU A 154 -8.70 11.32 -8.57
N THR A 155 -8.99 10.86 -7.35
CA THR A 155 -8.02 10.87 -6.24
C THR A 155 -6.82 9.96 -6.53
N TYR A 156 -7.05 8.79 -7.13
CA TYR A 156 -5.98 7.87 -7.52
C TYR A 156 -5.01 8.50 -8.52
N ALA A 157 -5.53 9.21 -9.51
CA ALA A 157 -4.73 9.97 -10.47
C ALA A 157 -4.00 11.14 -9.78
N ALA A 158 -4.69 11.90 -8.93
CA ALA A 158 -4.10 13.01 -8.19
C ALA A 158 -2.96 12.55 -7.24
N ASN A 159 -3.12 11.40 -6.58
CA ASN A 159 -2.08 10.80 -5.74
C ASN A 159 -0.80 10.50 -6.54
N LEU A 160 -0.93 10.06 -7.80
CA LEU A 160 0.23 9.82 -8.66
C LEU A 160 0.93 11.14 -9.00
N GLU A 161 0.19 12.18 -9.38
CA GLU A 161 0.76 13.50 -9.69
C GLU A 161 1.48 14.08 -8.47
N GLU A 162 0.86 14.01 -7.30
CA GLU A 162 1.46 14.44 -6.05
C GLU A 162 2.72 13.65 -5.72
N ALA A 163 2.68 12.30 -5.84
CA ALA A 163 3.82 11.44 -5.59
C ALA A 163 5.03 11.83 -6.44
N VAL A 164 4.82 12.03 -7.75
CA VAL A 164 5.89 12.45 -8.67
C VAL A 164 6.44 13.81 -8.27
N SER A 165 5.57 14.79 -7.99
CA SER A 165 5.99 16.16 -7.62
C SER A 165 6.78 16.19 -6.31
N ARG A 166 6.47 15.29 -5.37
CA ARG A 166 7.16 15.15 -4.08
C ARG A 166 8.40 14.24 -4.14
N GLY A 167 8.75 13.72 -5.33
CA GLY A 167 9.93 12.87 -5.54
C GLY A 167 9.78 11.47 -4.94
N VAL A 168 8.56 10.95 -4.86
CA VAL A 168 8.27 9.54 -4.57
C VAL A 168 8.61 8.72 -5.81
N PHE A 169 9.35 7.62 -5.66
CA PHE A 169 9.84 6.80 -6.77
C PHE A 169 9.57 5.29 -6.61
N GLY A 170 8.89 4.90 -5.55
CA GLY A 170 8.57 3.50 -5.25
C GLY A 170 7.49 3.39 -4.18
N VAL A 171 7.08 2.17 -3.83
CA VAL A 171 6.06 1.88 -2.81
C VAL A 171 6.45 0.65 -1.99
N PRO A 172 6.13 0.59 -0.67
CA PRO A 172 5.57 1.65 0.16
C PRO A 172 6.52 2.83 0.32
N PHE A 173 5.98 4.05 0.44
CA PHE A 173 6.76 5.25 0.63
C PHE A 173 6.02 6.16 1.62
N PHE A 174 6.73 6.68 2.60
CA PHE A 174 6.17 7.54 3.63
C PHE A 174 6.83 8.91 3.56
N VAL A 175 6.03 9.96 3.67
CA VAL A 175 6.52 11.33 3.70
C VAL A 175 5.91 12.02 4.93
N VAL A 176 6.79 12.60 5.75
CA VAL A 176 6.41 13.44 6.90
C VAL A 176 7.17 14.75 6.74
N ASP A 177 6.43 15.87 6.65
CA ASP A 177 7.01 17.14 6.26
C ASP A 177 7.80 17.00 4.95
N ASP A 178 9.11 17.19 4.96
CA ASP A 178 10.00 17.00 3.81
C ASP A 178 10.85 15.73 3.89
N GLN A 179 10.71 14.94 4.97
CA GLN A 179 11.46 13.70 5.15
C GLN A 179 10.79 12.52 4.45
N LYS A 180 11.59 11.66 3.85
CA LYS A 180 11.18 10.58 2.97
C LYS A 180 11.72 9.24 3.45
N PHE A 181 10.82 8.24 3.59
CA PHE A 181 11.16 6.89 4.02
C PHE A 181 10.63 5.91 2.99
N TRP A 182 11.53 5.28 2.24
CA TRP A 182 11.15 4.33 1.21
C TRP A 182 11.39 2.88 1.64
N GLY A 183 10.31 2.11 1.67
CA GLY A 183 10.34 0.69 1.96
C GLY A 183 9.73 0.34 3.33
N GLN A 184 9.26 -0.89 3.45
CA GLN A 184 8.72 -1.43 4.70
C GLN A 184 9.81 -1.61 5.79
N ASP A 185 11.06 -1.63 5.38
CA ASP A 185 12.26 -1.75 6.22
C ASP A 185 12.77 -0.40 6.74
N ARG A 186 12.15 0.72 6.33
CA ARG A 186 12.41 2.07 6.85
C ARG A 186 11.37 2.52 7.89
N LEU A 187 10.49 1.65 8.32
CA LEU A 187 9.47 1.98 9.32
C LEU A 187 10.09 2.27 10.71
N ASP A 188 11.20 1.63 11.05
CA ASP A 188 11.93 1.94 12.28
C ASP A 188 12.54 3.35 12.23
N ASP A 189 13.04 3.78 11.07
CA ASP A 189 13.56 5.14 10.87
C ASP A 189 12.42 6.17 10.97
N LEU A 190 11.25 5.87 10.39
CA LEU A 190 10.05 6.71 10.51
C LEU A 190 9.61 6.86 11.98
N ASP A 191 9.62 5.77 12.75
CA ASP A 191 9.27 5.77 14.18
C ASP A 191 10.25 6.64 14.99
N LEU A 192 11.56 6.52 14.73
CA LEU A 192 12.61 7.33 15.36
C LEU A 192 12.47 8.82 14.99
N TYR A 193 12.16 9.12 13.73
CA TYR A 193 11.94 10.50 13.29
C TYR A 193 10.77 11.14 14.02
N LEU A 194 9.63 10.46 14.08
CA LEU A 194 8.44 10.94 14.79
C LEU A 194 8.68 11.10 16.29
N ALA A 195 9.61 10.32 16.86
CA ALA A 195 10.04 10.45 18.25
C ALA A 195 11.03 11.62 18.47
N GLY A 196 11.44 12.35 17.43
CA GLY A 196 12.45 13.42 17.51
C GLY A 196 13.87 12.91 17.81
N LYS A 197 14.18 11.67 17.35
CA LYS A 197 15.50 11.03 17.56
C LYS A 197 16.36 10.96 16.28
N LEU A 198 15.81 11.40 15.15
CA LEU A 198 16.49 11.57 13.85
C LEU A 198 16.29 12.99 13.36
#